data_95c69a71aa58bbcaac3a0b2c8657ea17
#
_entry.id   95c69a71aa58bbcaac3a0b2c8657ea17
#
_cell.length_a   1.000
_cell.length_b   1.000
_cell.length_c   1.000
_cell.angle_alpha   90.00
_cell.angle_beta   90.00
_cell.angle_gamma   90.00
#
_symmetry.space_group_name_H-M   'P 1'
#
loop_
_entity.id
_entity.type
_entity.pdbx_description
1 polymer ?
#
loop_
_entity_poly.entity_id
_entity_poly.type
_entity_poly.pdbx_seq_one_letter_code
_entity_poly.pdbx_strand_id
1 'polypeptide(L)'
;MIFNSPVVRKYILNNVKLVATIRKSGYYREGQKVIMRVGDKRFCGEIIAIAPLTSWSLSNYVKFSGFKSVEEWLAEASQLHKTRIDPNKFEIIVIEILS
;
A
#
# COMPACT_ATOMS: atom_id res chain seq x y z
N MET A 1 -1.98 4.43 9.91
CA MET A 1 -1.37 3.46 8.99
C MET A 1 0.14 3.64 9.00
N ILE A 2 0.88 2.58 9.22
CA ILE A 2 2.33 2.62 9.37
C ILE A 2 2.98 1.97 8.16
N PHE A 3 4.02 2.62 7.62
CA PHE A 3 4.80 2.09 6.49
C PHE A 3 6.20 1.75 6.99
N ASN A 4 6.51 0.45 7.01
CA ASN A 4 7.78 -0.07 7.54
C ASN A 4 8.80 -0.44 6.47
N SER A 5 8.36 -0.62 5.21
CA SER A 5 9.27 -0.95 4.13
C SER A 5 10.15 0.25 3.76
N PRO A 6 11.48 0.10 3.75
CA PRO A 6 12.36 1.18 3.29
C PRO A 6 12.08 1.61 1.86
N VAL A 7 11.72 0.68 0.99
CA VAL A 7 11.39 0.97 -0.41
C VAL A 7 10.15 1.86 -0.50
N VAL A 8 9.10 1.51 0.23
CA VAL A 8 7.85 2.28 0.22
C VAL A 8 8.06 3.65 0.87
N ARG A 9 8.82 3.72 1.96
CA ARG A 9 9.13 4.99 2.62
C ARG A 9 9.84 5.94 1.65
N LYS A 10 10.84 5.46 0.95
CA LYS A 10 11.57 6.26 -0.04
C LYS A 10 10.64 6.74 -1.15
N TYR A 11 9.75 5.86 -1.61
CA TYR A 11 8.78 6.19 -2.64
C TYR A 11 7.86 7.33 -2.19
N ILE A 12 7.28 7.22 -0.99
CA ILE A 12 6.36 8.25 -0.45
C ILE A 12 7.09 9.58 -0.25
N LEU A 13 8.32 9.54 0.24
CA LEU A 13 9.10 10.76 0.50
C LEU A 13 9.53 11.51 -0.77
N ASN A 14 9.35 10.92 -1.94
CA ASN A 14 9.64 11.56 -3.23
C ASN A 14 8.45 12.38 -3.77
N ASN A 15 7.57 12.84 -2.90
CA ASN A 15 6.44 13.71 -3.26
C ASN A 15 5.46 13.07 -4.25
N VAL A 16 5.24 11.77 -4.13
CA VAL A 16 4.24 11.07 -4.94
C VAL A 16 2.84 11.44 -4.45
N LYS A 17 1.86 11.32 -5.35
CA LYS A 17 0.48 11.64 -5.03
C LYS A 17 -0.36 10.43 -4.70
N LEU A 18 0.01 9.27 -5.22
CA LEU A 18 -0.72 8.02 -5.01
C LEU A 18 0.22 6.95 -4.49
N VAL A 19 -0.27 6.16 -3.55
CA VAL A 19 0.43 4.99 -3.06
C VAL A 19 -0.53 3.82 -2.96
N ALA A 20 -0.10 2.65 -3.46
CA ALA A 20 -0.84 1.40 -3.31
C ALA A 20 -0.10 0.50 -2.33
N THR A 21 -0.82 -0.07 -1.38
CA THR A 21 -0.24 -0.92 -0.34
C THR A 21 -1.11 -2.15 -0.12
N ILE A 22 -0.49 -3.28 0.21
CA ILE A 22 -1.19 -4.52 0.51
C ILE A 22 -1.44 -4.58 2.01
N ARG A 23 -2.70 -4.69 2.40
CA ARG A 23 -3.13 -4.71 3.81
C ARG A 23 -4.18 -5.78 4.04
N LYS A 24 -4.35 -6.20 5.28
CA LYS A 24 -5.41 -7.13 5.65
C LYS A 24 -6.78 -6.55 5.34
N SER A 25 -7.66 -7.39 4.81
CA SER A 25 -9.02 -7.00 4.45
C SER A 25 -9.87 -6.68 5.68
N GLY A 26 -10.82 -5.76 5.51
CA GLY A 26 -11.84 -5.49 6.52
C GLY A 26 -11.54 -4.34 7.48
N TYR A 27 -10.36 -3.70 7.35
CA TYR A 27 -9.97 -2.61 8.25
C TYR A 27 -10.14 -1.21 7.64
N TYR A 28 -10.30 -1.12 6.33
CA TYR A 28 -10.30 0.15 5.61
C TYR A 28 -11.50 0.26 4.68
N ARG A 29 -11.90 1.50 4.36
CA ARG A 29 -13.04 1.78 3.47
C ARG A 29 -12.66 2.87 2.48
N GLU A 30 -13.27 2.84 1.30
CA GLU A 30 -13.15 3.94 0.36
C GLU A 30 -13.70 5.22 0.96
N GLY A 31 -13.03 6.34 0.71
CA GLY A 31 -13.38 7.64 1.27
C GLY A 31 -12.84 7.90 2.67
N GLN A 32 -12.27 6.88 3.33
CA GLN A 32 -11.71 7.02 4.66
C GLN A 32 -10.45 7.88 4.63
N LYS A 33 -10.35 8.81 5.56
CA LYS A 33 -9.11 9.58 5.75
C LYS A 33 -8.20 8.86 6.72
N VAL A 34 -6.92 8.84 6.41
CA VAL A 34 -5.92 8.11 7.21
C VAL A 34 -4.72 9.00 7.48
N ILE A 35 -4.08 8.78 8.61
CA ILE A 35 -2.77 9.34 8.90
C ILE A 35 -1.74 8.28 8.54
N MET A 36 -0.84 8.64 7.63
CA MET A 36 0.22 7.76 7.15
C MET A 36 1.51 8.09 7.89
N ARG A 37 2.04 7.10 8.60
CA ARG A 37 3.31 7.26 9.32
C ARG A 37 4.44 6.68 8.49
N VAL A 38 5.38 7.52 8.11
CA VAL A 38 6.51 7.17 7.24
C VAL A 38 7.78 7.58 7.98
N GLY A 39 8.33 6.65 8.77
CA GLY A 39 9.40 6.97 9.68
C GLY A 39 8.90 7.93 10.77
N ASP A 40 9.57 9.06 10.91
CA ASP A 40 9.19 10.12 11.85
C ASP A 40 8.30 11.19 11.21
N LYS A 41 7.92 11.00 9.95
CA LYS A 41 7.03 11.93 9.23
C LYS A 41 5.60 11.41 9.19
N ARG A 42 4.66 12.34 9.08
CA ARG A 42 3.23 12.04 8.97
C ARG A 42 2.66 12.72 7.74
N PHE A 43 1.78 12.00 7.07
CA PHE A 43 1.06 12.51 5.90
C PHE A 43 -0.43 12.26 6.10
N CYS A 44 -1.25 13.16 5.59
CA CYS A 44 -2.69 12.93 5.51
C CYS A 44 -3.02 12.32 4.15
N GLY A 45 -3.84 11.27 4.16
CA GLY A 45 -4.26 10.61 2.94
C GLY A 45 -5.74 10.27 2.95
N GLU A 46 -6.25 9.96 1.79
CA GLU A 46 -7.62 9.48 1.62
C GLU A 46 -7.59 8.20 0.80
N ILE A 47 -8.31 7.18 1.26
CA ILE A 47 -8.43 5.93 0.52
C ILE A 47 -9.39 6.16 -0.63
N ILE A 48 -8.87 6.10 -1.86
CA ILE A 48 -9.66 6.36 -3.07
C ILE A 48 -10.10 5.08 -3.77
N ALA A 49 -9.46 3.94 -3.47
CA ALA A 49 -9.86 2.66 -4.05
C ALA A 49 -9.38 1.52 -3.16
N ILE A 50 -10.16 0.44 -3.15
CA ILE A 50 -9.79 -0.83 -2.54
C ILE A 50 -10.00 -1.89 -3.63
N ALA A 51 -8.94 -2.61 -3.98
CA ALA A 51 -8.98 -3.59 -5.05
C ALA A 51 -8.68 -4.99 -4.52
N PRO A 52 -9.29 -6.02 -5.12
CA PRO A 52 -8.98 -7.40 -4.74
C PRO A 52 -7.56 -7.75 -5.17
N LEU A 53 -6.97 -8.71 -4.48
CA LEU A 53 -5.59 -9.14 -4.74
C LEU A 53 -5.56 -10.15 -5.89
N THR A 54 -5.78 -9.66 -7.10
CA THR A 54 -5.75 -10.45 -8.33
C THR A 54 -4.53 -10.08 -9.15
N SER A 55 -4.15 -10.94 -10.10
CA SER A 55 -3.03 -10.64 -11.02
C SER A 55 -3.26 -9.34 -11.77
N TRP A 56 -4.49 -9.11 -12.21
CA TRP A 56 -4.85 -7.90 -12.95
C TRP A 56 -4.69 -6.64 -12.09
N SER A 57 -5.21 -6.67 -10.87
CA SER A 57 -5.10 -5.53 -9.95
C SER A 57 -3.65 -5.27 -9.55
N LEU A 58 -2.89 -6.33 -9.23
CA LEU A 58 -1.48 -6.19 -8.90
C LEU A 58 -0.70 -5.55 -10.03
N SER A 59 -0.91 -6.00 -11.26
CA SER A 59 -0.23 -5.43 -12.43
C SER A 59 -0.58 -3.97 -12.66
N ASN A 60 -1.82 -3.57 -12.38
CA ASN A 60 -2.26 -2.19 -12.57
C ASN A 60 -1.77 -1.24 -11.46
N TYR A 61 -1.61 -1.74 -10.24
CA TYR A 61 -1.29 -0.88 -9.10
C TYR A 61 0.18 -0.95 -8.67
N VAL A 62 0.98 -1.86 -9.22
CA VAL A 62 2.40 -1.98 -8.84
C VAL A 62 3.18 -0.69 -9.08
N LYS A 63 2.80 0.08 -10.08
CA LYS A 63 3.45 1.37 -10.37
C LYS A 63 3.28 2.40 -9.25
N PHE A 64 2.31 2.20 -8.36
CA PHE A 64 2.09 3.07 -7.20
C PHE A 64 2.56 2.44 -5.89
N SER A 65 3.22 1.29 -5.95
CA SER A 65 3.66 0.56 -4.76
C SER A 65 5.05 0.96 -4.28
N GLY A 66 5.85 1.54 -5.13
CA GLY A 66 7.27 1.79 -4.90
C GLY A 66 8.17 0.64 -5.36
N PHE A 67 7.61 -0.48 -5.73
CA PHE A 67 8.35 -1.64 -6.21
C PHE A 67 8.38 -1.70 -7.73
N LYS A 68 9.40 -2.37 -8.28
CA LYS A 68 9.59 -2.48 -9.73
C LYS A 68 8.78 -3.63 -10.33
N SER A 69 8.41 -4.62 -9.53
CA SER A 69 7.68 -5.78 -10.00
C SER A 69 6.67 -6.25 -8.96
N VAL A 70 5.67 -6.99 -9.43
CA VAL A 70 4.66 -7.60 -8.56
C VAL A 70 5.32 -8.60 -7.61
N GLU A 71 6.32 -9.36 -8.09
CA GLU A 71 7.04 -10.34 -7.26
C GLU A 71 7.75 -9.68 -6.09
N GLU A 72 8.44 -8.56 -6.32
CA GLU A 72 9.11 -7.82 -5.26
C GLU A 72 8.09 -7.26 -4.25
N TRP A 73 6.98 -6.74 -4.75
CA TRP A 73 5.92 -6.19 -3.90
C TRP A 73 5.33 -7.27 -2.98
N LEU A 74 4.98 -8.43 -3.55
CA LEU A 74 4.42 -9.54 -2.79
C LEU A 74 5.43 -10.11 -1.79
N ALA A 75 6.70 -10.21 -2.18
CA ALA A 75 7.76 -10.71 -1.30
C ALA A 75 7.91 -9.80 -0.08
N GLU A 76 7.94 -8.49 -0.26
CA GLU A 76 8.06 -7.54 0.83
C GLU A 76 6.81 -7.58 1.74
N ALA A 77 5.63 -7.63 1.15
CA ALA A 77 4.38 -7.73 1.90
C ALA A 77 4.34 -8.99 2.76
N SER A 78 4.76 -10.12 2.19
CA SER A 78 4.84 -11.39 2.92
C SER A 78 5.80 -11.30 4.10
N GLN A 79 6.95 -10.66 3.92
CA GLN A 79 7.93 -10.47 4.97
C GLN A 79 7.40 -9.60 6.11
N LEU A 80 6.77 -8.49 5.78
CA LEU A 80 6.24 -7.54 6.76
C LEU A 80 5.10 -8.12 7.57
N HIS A 81 4.23 -8.90 6.92
CA HIS A 81 3.11 -9.54 7.60
C HIS A 81 3.49 -10.87 8.25
N LYS A 82 4.73 -11.35 8.02
CA LYS A 82 5.26 -12.61 8.54
C LYS A 82 4.37 -13.81 8.19
N THR A 83 3.73 -13.75 7.03
CA THR A 83 2.85 -14.81 6.56
C THR A 83 2.75 -14.73 5.05
N ARG A 84 2.30 -15.83 4.45
CA ARG A 84 1.99 -15.86 3.03
C ARG A 84 0.81 -14.94 2.75
N ILE A 85 0.89 -14.19 1.67
CA ILE A 85 -0.18 -13.27 1.28
C ILE A 85 -1.32 -14.05 0.62
N ASP A 86 -2.38 -14.27 1.38
CA ASP A 86 -3.57 -14.98 0.92
C ASP A 86 -4.55 -13.98 0.28
N PRO A 87 -4.92 -14.15 -1.00
CA PRO A 87 -5.84 -13.23 -1.66
C PRO A 87 -7.20 -13.08 -0.98
N ASN A 88 -7.60 -14.05 -0.17
CA ASN A 88 -8.87 -13.99 0.56
C ASN A 88 -8.78 -13.18 1.85
N LYS A 89 -7.58 -12.85 2.30
CA LYS A 89 -7.34 -12.15 3.58
C LYS A 89 -6.67 -10.80 3.41
N PHE A 90 -6.21 -10.46 2.22
CA PHE A 90 -5.51 -9.23 1.91
C PHE A 90 -6.13 -8.54 0.72
N GLU A 91 -5.92 -7.24 0.66
CA GLU A 91 -6.43 -6.40 -0.43
C GLU A 91 -5.45 -5.28 -0.72
N ILE A 92 -5.64 -4.62 -1.86
CA ILE A 92 -4.82 -3.48 -2.25
C ILE A 92 -5.57 -2.22 -1.84
N ILE A 93 -4.93 -1.39 -1.03
CA ILE A 93 -5.46 -0.09 -0.61
C ILE A 93 -4.74 0.98 -1.41
N VAL A 94 -5.49 1.80 -2.11
CA VAL A 94 -4.93 2.91 -2.91
C VAL A 94 -5.25 4.21 -2.20
N ILE A 95 -4.22 4.97 -1.89
CA ILE A 95 -4.32 6.18 -1.07
C ILE A 95 -3.84 7.38 -1.89
N GLU A 96 -4.65 8.45 -1.89
CA GLU A 96 -4.23 9.74 -2.39
C GLU A 96 -3.61 10.53 -1.24
N ILE A 97 -2.40 11.00 -1.43
CA ILE A 97 -1.69 11.78 -0.40
C ILE A 97 -2.11 13.23 -0.53
N LEU A 98 -2.73 13.78 0.52
CA LEU A 98 -3.29 15.13 0.52
C LEU A 98 -2.32 16.17 1.06
N SER A 99 -1.46 15.77 1.98
CA SER A 99 -0.49 16.71 2.57
C SER A 99 0.70 16.03 3.22
#